data_a39c9cff409c3f9a38be71bb2b7c65fe
#
_entry.id   a39c9cff409c3f9a38be71bb2b7c65fe
#
_cell.length_a   1.000
_cell.length_b   1.000
_cell.length_c   1.000
_cell.angle_alpha   90.00
_cell.angle_beta   90.00
_cell.angle_gamma   90.00
#
_symmetry.space_group_name_H-M   'P 1'
#
loop_
_entity.id
_entity.type
_entity.pdbx_description
1 polymer ?
#
loop_
_entity_poly.entity_id
_entity_poly.type
_entity_poly.pdbx_seq_one_letter_code
_entity_poly.pdbx_strand_id
1 'polypeptide(L)'
;MIREYRTIREVSGPLMIVKNVEGVTYDELAELELPNGEVRHCKVLECNGDTAVVQLFENSAGINLKDSKIRFLGHPLELAVSEDMLGRVFDGMGHPKDGGPEVLAAEMKDINGLPMNPAARDYPNEFIQTGISTIDGLNTLVRGQKLPIFSGSGLPHAQLAAQIARQAKVLGDDASNFAVVFAAIGITFEESEFFIQEFRRTGAIDRTVVFSNLANDPAVERIATPRMALTAAEYLAFECGMHVLVIMTDITNYAEALREVSAARKEVPGRRGYPGYLYADLATLYERAGRRIGKKGSITLIPILTMPEDDKTHPIPDLTGYITEGQIILSRDLYRKGVIPPVDVLPSLSRLKDKGIGPGKTREDHAGTMNQLFAAYSAGKDAKELATILGESALSPTDRLYAKFAEEFEQRYVSQGYEENRSIEETLNIGWELLSSLPETELKRIKPEFIEKYLPKKQA
;
A
#
# COMPACT_ATOMS: atom_id res chain seq x y z
N MET A 1 5.44 -33.69 -18.85
CA MET A 1 5.86 -33.75 -20.28
C MET A 1 5.24 -32.56 -20.96
N ILE A 2 6.03 -31.59 -21.38
CA ILE A 2 5.54 -30.38 -22.05
C ILE A 2 4.97 -30.79 -23.41
N ARG A 3 3.69 -30.44 -23.66
CA ARG A 3 3.03 -30.74 -24.95
C ARG A 3 2.80 -29.44 -25.71
N GLU A 4 3.10 -29.49 -27.02
CA GLU A 4 2.86 -28.37 -27.95
C GLU A 4 1.56 -28.61 -28.72
N TYR A 5 0.71 -27.55 -28.79
CA TYR A 5 -0.56 -27.63 -29.51
C TYR A 5 -0.61 -26.57 -30.61
N ARG A 6 -1.17 -26.96 -31.77
CA ARG A 6 -1.48 -26.06 -32.91
C ARG A 6 -3.00 -25.95 -33.13
N THR A 7 -3.76 -26.12 -32.10
CA THR A 7 -5.21 -26.24 -32.14
C THR A 7 -5.91 -24.97 -31.63
N ILE A 8 -5.27 -23.83 -31.89
CA ILE A 8 -5.88 -22.53 -31.61
C ILE A 8 -7.09 -22.36 -32.51
N ARG A 9 -8.28 -22.17 -31.92
CA ARG A 9 -9.52 -22.07 -32.67
C ARG A 9 -9.97 -20.64 -32.87
N GLU A 10 -9.83 -19.80 -31.86
CA GLU A 10 -10.35 -18.45 -31.83
C GLU A 10 -9.46 -17.54 -30.99
N VAL A 11 -9.33 -16.30 -31.42
CA VAL A 11 -8.67 -15.23 -30.66
C VAL A 11 -9.63 -14.05 -30.64
N SER A 12 -9.97 -13.56 -29.45
CA SER A 12 -10.87 -12.42 -29.24
C SER A 12 -10.29 -11.50 -28.17
N GLY A 13 -9.69 -10.39 -28.60
CA GLY A 13 -8.96 -9.49 -27.71
C GLY A 13 -7.82 -10.22 -27.00
N PRO A 14 -7.75 -10.18 -25.67
CA PRO A 14 -6.71 -10.88 -24.90
C PRO A 14 -7.02 -12.37 -24.67
N LEU A 15 -8.13 -12.89 -25.18
CA LEU A 15 -8.56 -14.26 -24.95
C LEU A 15 -8.33 -15.14 -26.17
N MET A 16 -7.91 -16.36 -25.91
CA MET A 16 -7.66 -17.38 -26.93
C MET A 16 -8.29 -18.72 -26.51
N ILE A 17 -8.93 -19.39 -27.45
CA ILE A 17 -9.49 -20.73 -27.24
C ILE A 17 -8.60 -21.76 -27.91
N VAL A 18 -8.12 -22.74 -27.15
CA VAL A 18 -7.32 -23.86 -27.60
C VAL A 18 -8.10 -25.16 -27.40
N LYS A 19 -8.20 -25.99 -28.43
CA LYS A 19 -8.91 -27.28 -28.41
C LYS A 19 -7.98 -28.47 -28.41
N ASN A 20 -8.55 -29.63 -28.08
CA ASN A 20 -7.86 -30.91 -28.03
C ASN A 20 -6.66 -30.87 -27.09
N VAL A 21 -6.79 -30.18 -25.95
CA VAL A 21 -5.77 -30.16 -24.89
C VAL A 21 -6.01 -31.28 -23.91
N GLU A 22 -4.92 -31.80 -23.33
CA GLU A 22 -4.98 -32.84 -22.31
C GLU A 22 -4.14 -32.49 -21.09
N GLY A 23 -4.70 -32.64 -19.89
CA GLY A 23 -3.99 -32.47 -18.63
C GLY A 23 -3.63 -31.03 -18.28
N VAL A 24 -4.28 -30.06 -18.93
CA VAL A 24 -4.11 -28.63 -18.65
C VAL A 24 -4.90 -28.28 -17.39
N THR A 25 -4.29 -27.50 -16.52
CA THR A 25 -4.84 -27.10 -15.23
C THR A 25 -5.19 -25.61 -15.17
N TYR A 26 -6.00 -25.25 -14.19
CA TYR A 26 -6.40 -23.87 -13.93
C TYR A 26 -5.17 -23.04 -13.51
N ASP A 27 -5.11 -21.78 -13.93
CA ASP A 27 -4.00 -20.84 -13.69
C ASP A 27 -2.63 -21.27 -14.22
N GLU A 28 -2.57 -22.34 -14.99
CA GLU A 28 -1.34 -22.83 -15.60
C GLU A 28 -0.76 -21.81 -16.57
N LEU A 29 0.55 -21.58 -16.49
CA LEU A 29 1.30 -20.73 -17.41
C LEU A 29 1.48 -21.46 -18.76
N ALA A 30 1.37 -20.70 -19.84
CA ALA A 30 1.64 -21.22 -21.18
C ALA A 30 2.45 -20.22 -22.01
N GLU A 31 3.20 -20.74 -22.96
CA GLU A 31 3.95 -19.96 -23.95
C GLU A 31 3.30 -20.09 -25.31
N LEU A 32 3.07 -18.96 -25.96
CA LEU A 32 2.57 -18.87 -27.32
C LEU A 32 3.69 -18.44 -28.25
N GLU A 33 4.13 -19.33 -29.12
CA GLU A 33 5.11 -19.06 -30.18
C GLU A 33 4.39 -18.60 -31.45
N LEU A 34 4.71 -17.40 -31.90
CA LEU A 34 4.19 -16.81 -33.13
C LEU A 34 4.96 -17.35 -34.34
N PRO A 35 4.43 -17.20 -35.57
CA PRO A 35 5.11 -17.65 -36.80
C PRO A 35 6.49 -17.01 -37.05
N ASN A 36 6.71 -15.82 -36.47
CA ASN A 36 8.00 -15.11 -36.54
C ASN A 36 9.02 -15.56 -35.47
N GLY A 37 8.68 -16.55 -34.63
CA GLY A 37 9.52 -17.04 -33.54
C GLY A 37 9.43 -16.22 -32.25
N GLU A 38 8.61 -15.17 -32.19
CA GLU A 38 8.32 -14.41 -30.97
C GLU A 38 7.53 -15.28 -30.00
N VAL A 39 7.94 -15.31 -28.75
CA VAL A 39 7.25 -16.03 -27.67
C VAL A 39 6.50 -15.04 -26.81
N ARG A 40 5.23 -15.30 -26.56
CA ARG A 40 4.36 -14.56 -25.65
C ARG A 40 3.88 -15.44 -24.51
N HIS A 41 3.61 -14.81 -23.38
CA HIS A 41 3.11 -15.54 -22.21
C HIS A 41 1.60 -15.43 -22.11
N CYS A 42 1.01 -16.48 -21.59
CA CYS A 42 -0.41 -16.55 -21.33
C CYS A 42 -0.71 -17.48 -20.16
N LYS A 43 -1.89 -17.36 -19.60
CA LYS A 43 -2.34 -18.25 -18.51
C LYS A 43 -3.70 -18.86 -18.82
N VAL A 44 -3.92 -20.04 -18.31
CA VAL A 44 -5.19 -20.75 -18.41
C VAL A 44 -6.20 -20.14 -17.47
N LEU A 45 -7.35 -19.69 -18.01
CA LEU A 45 -8.46 -19.16 -17.23
C LEU A 45 -9.52 -20.21 -16.92
N GLU A 46 -9.73 -21.12 -17.89
CA GLU A 46 -10.82 -22.07 -17.80
C GLU A 46 -10.47 -23.33 -18.58
N CYS A 47 -10.82 -24.48 -18.04
CA CYS A 47 -10.66 -25.78 -18.68
C CYS A 47 -12.00 -26.50 -18.70
N ASN A 48 -12.50 -26.80 -19.89
CA ASN A 48 -13.74 -27.54 -20.12
C ASN A 48 -13.48 -28.75 -21.02
N GLY A 49 -13.28 -29.91 -20.41
CA GLY A 49 -12.97 -31.14 -21.13
C GLY A 49 -11.63 -31.03 -21.86
N ASP A 50 -11.66 -31.03 -23.19
CA ASP A 50 -10.52 -30.89 -24.09
C ASP A 50 -10.27 -29.45 -24.58
N THR A 51 -10.94 -28.48 -23.99
CA THR A 51 -10.87 -27.08 -24.40
C THR A 51 -10.34 -26.22 -23.27
N ALA A 52 -9.31 -25.42 -23.53
CA ALA A 52 -8.77 -24.41 -22.63
C ALA A 52 -9.06 -23.00 -23.15
N VAL A 53 -9.54 -22.12 -22.26
CA VAL A 53 -9.59 -20.69 -22.48
C VAL A 53 -8.36 -20.07 -21.84
N VAL A 54 -7.57 -19.38 -22.64
CA VAL A 54 -6.27 -18.85 -22.28
C VAL A 54 -6.28 -17.33 -22.40
N GLN A 55 -5.71 -16.64 -21.44
CA GLN A 55 -5.53 -15.20 -21.45
C GLN A 55 -4.09 -14.85 -21.80
N LEU A 56 -3.94 -14.04 -22.85
CA LEU A 56 -2.65 -13.47 -23.24
C LEU A 56 -2.21 -12.38 -22.28
N PHE A 57 -0.94 -12.30 -21.97
CA PHE A 57 -0.36 -11.20 -21.20
C PHE A 57 -0.07 -10.01 -22.11
N GLU A 58 0.40 -10.27 -23.33
CA GLU A 58 0.66 -9.26 -24.34
C GLU A 58 -0.54 -9.12 -25.31
N ASN A 59 -0.37 -8.30 -26.34
CA ASN A 59 -1.41 -8.11 -27.35
C ASN A 59 -1.57 -9.35 -28.27
N SER A 60 -2.69 -9.44 -28.94
CA SER A 60 -3.00 -10.55 -29.86
C SER A 60 -2.54 -10.35 -31.31
N ALA A 61 -1.82 -9.24 -31.61
CA ALA A 61 -1.35 -8.97 -32.97
C ALA A 61 -0.36 -10.04 -33.45
N GLY A 62 -0.48 -10.45 -34.71
CA GLY A 62 0.43 -11.43 -35.32
C GLY A 62 0.12 -12.89 -34.98
N ILE A 63 -0.89 -13.19 -34.15
CA ILE A 63 -1.31 -14.58 -33.91
C ILE A 63 -1.96 -15.14 -35.16
N ASN A 64 -1.43 -16.29 -35.61
CA ASN A 64 -2.01 -17.06 -36.72
C ASN A 64 -2.59 -18.35 -36.15
N LEU A 65 -3.88 -18.59 -36.42
CA LEU A 65 -4.60 -19.77 -35.91
C LEU A 65 -4.04 -21.11 -36.37
N LYS A 66 -3.32 -21.14 -37.51
CA LYS A 66 -2.75 -22.37 -38.09
C LYS A 66 -1.28 -22.58 -37.74
N ASP A 67 -0.53 -21.49 -37.69
CA ASP A 67 0.93 -21.54 -37.63
C ASP A 67 1.49 -21.20 -36.24
N SER A 68 0.72 -20.51 -35.40
CA SER A 68 1.11 -20.28 -34.00
C SER A 68 0.96 -21.55 -33.17
N LYS A 69 1.81 -21.68 -32.18
CA LYS A 69 1.85 -22.87 -31.31
C LYS A 69 1.74 -22.43 -29.86
N ILE A 70 1.04 -23.21 -29.06
CA ILE A 70 0.97 -23.01 -27.62
C ILE A 70 1.53 -24.20 -26.86
N ARG A 71 2.26 -23.91 -25.80
CA ARG A 71 2.90 -24.86 -24.92
C ARG A 71 2.49 -24.59 -23.49
N PHE A 72 1.85 -25.54 -22.84
CA PHE A 72 1.49 -25.48 -21.43
C PHE A 72 2.65 -25.96 -20.57
N LEU A 73 3.00 -25.23 -19.52
CA LEU A 73 4.21 -25.46 -18.73
C LEU A 73 4.00 -26.38 -17.54
N GLY A 74 2.76 -26.64 -17.13
CA GLY A 74 2.43 -27.55 -16.04
C GLY A 74 2.55 -26.94 -14.65
N HIS A 75 2.75 -25.62 -14.55
CA HIS A 75 2.81 -24.88 -13.30
C HIS A 75 2.21 -23.48 -13.48
N PRO A 76 1.71 -22.83 -12.40
CA PRO A 76 1.24 -21.47 -12.45
C PRO A 76 2.40 -20.48 -12.65
N LEU A 77 2.10 -19.18 -12.69
CA LEU A 77 3.13 -18.15 -12.70
C LEU A 77 3.85 -18.12 -11.36
N GLU A 78 5.18 -18.26 -11.41
CA GLU A 78 6.06 -18.35 -10.27
C GLU A 78 7.06 -17.20 -10.24
N LEU A 79 7.54 -16.86 -9.05
CA LEU A 79 8.61 -15.88 -8.82
C LEU A 79 9.83 -16.60 -8.24
N ALA A 80 11.00 -16.36 -8.86
CA ALA A 80 12.27 -16.72 -8.27
C ALA A 80 12.56 -15.83 -7.06
N VAL A 81 12.56 -16.39 -5.85
CA VAL A 81 12.80 -15.64 -4.62
C VAL A 81 14.15 -15.96 -4.01
N SER A 82 14.80 -14.93 -3.49
CA SER A 82 16.10 -14.98 -2.81
C SER A 82 16.31 -13.67 -2.06
N GLU A 83 17.21 -13.63 -1.09
CA GLU A 83 17.67 -12.39 -0.45
C GLU A 83 18.35 -11.44 -1.46
N ASP A 84 18.89 -11.97 -2.56
CA ASP A 84 19.51 -11.19 -3.64
C ASP A 84 18.51 -10.29 -4.40
N MET A 85 17.21 -10.39 -4.11
CA MET A 85 16.21 -9.44 -4.59
C MET A 85 16.33 -8.05 -3.95
N LEU A 86 16.93 -7.95 -2.76
CA LEU A 86 17.17 -6.67 -2.10
C LEU A 86 18.09 -5.79 -2.96
N GLY A 87 17.76 -4.53 -3.11
CA GLY A 87 18.49 -3.60 -3.96
C GLY A 87 18.09 -3.62 -5.45
N ARG A 88 17.19 -4.52 -5.84
CA ARG A 88 16.85 -4.77 -7.24
C ARG A 88 15.51 -4.13 -7.66
N VAL A 89 15.43 -3.87 -8.96
CA VAL A 89 14.23 -3.37 -9.63
C VAL A 89 13.77 -4.37 -10.67
N PHE A 90 12.50 -4.77 -10.58
CA PHE A 90 11.85 -5.73 -11.46
C PHE A 90 10.68 -5.08 -12.21
N ASP A 91 10.30 -5.69 -13.34
CA ASP A 91 9.01 -5.40 -13.98
C ASP A 91 7.85 -6.06 -13.21
N GLY A 92 6.62 -5.90 -13.72
CA GLY A 92 5.45 -6.47 -13.08
C GLY A 92 5.36 -8.00 -13.16
N MET A 93 6.20 -8.64 -13.97
CA MET A 93 6.30 -10.09 -14.11
C MET A 93 7.48 -10.69 -13.34
N GLY A 94 8.28 -9.85 -12.66
CA GLY A 94 9.42 -10.30 -11.87
C GLY A 94 10.74 -10.39 -12.63
N HIS A 95 10.81 -9.91 -13.87
CA HIS A 95 12.07 -9.85 -14.61
C HIS A 95 12.89 -8.62 -14.21
N PRO A 96 14.24 -8.73 -14.14
CA PRO A 96 15.09 -7.59 -13.83
C PRO A 96 14.92 -6.44 -14.82
N LYS A 97 14.74 -5.21 -14.29
CA LYS A 97 14.61 -3.97 -15.06
C LYS A 97 15.79 -3.02 -14.83
N ASP A 98 16.67 -3.37 -13.92
CA ASP A 98 17.84 -2.60 -13.51
C ASP A 98 19.11 -2.88 -14.33
N GLY A 99 19.03 -3.74 -15.34
CA GLY A 99 20.17 -4.20 -16.15
C GLY A 99 21.04 -5.25 -15.47
N GLY A 100 20.65 -5.71 -14.29
CA GLY A 100 21.31 -6.82 -13.59
C GLY A 100 20.90 -8.19 -14.15
N PRO A 101 21.59 -9.27 -13.70
CA PRO A 101 21.24 -10.63 -14.09
C PRO A 101 19.91 -11.06 -13.47
N GLU A 102 19.36 -12.18 -13.99
CA GLU A 102 18.25 -12.88 -13.33
C GLU A 102 18.62 -13.27 -11.90
N VAL A 103 17.63 -13.29 -11.04
CA VAL A 103 17.81 -13.69 -9.63
C VAL A 103 18.15 -15.17 -9.57
N LEU A 104 19.23 -15.50 -8.89
CA LEU A 104 19.52 -16.90 -8.58
C LEU A 104 18.52 -17.38 -7.52
N ALA A 105 17.54 -18.15 -7.97
CA ALA A 105 16.44 -18.59 -7.11
C ALA A 105 16.93 -19.48 -5.97
N ALA A 106 16.67 -19.08 -4.73
CA ALA A 106 16.70 -19.97 -3.59
C ALA A 106 15.50 -20.92 -3.63
N GLU A 107 14.35 -20.39 -4.08
CA GLU A 107 13.11 -21.14 -4.26
C GLU A 107 12.25 -20.50 -5.36
N MET A 108 11.46 -21.32 -6.06
CA MET A 108 10.39 -20.85 -6.97
C MET A 108 9.07 -20.86 -6.20
N LYS A 109 8.37 -19.72 -6.15
CA LYS A 109 7.11 -19.56 -5.41
C LYS A 109 5.97 -19.20 -6.35
N ASP A 110 4.85 -19.91 -6.23
CA ASP A 110 3.60 -19.53 -6.87
C ASP A 110 3.15 -18.14 -6.36
N ILE A 111 2.92 -17.21 -7.29
CA ILE A 111 2.55 -15.82 -6.96
C ILE A 111 1.11 -15.68 -6.44
N ASN A 112 0.24 -16.65 -6.74
CA ASN A 112 -1.14 -16.58 -6.27
C ASN A 112 -1.21 -16.55 -4.74
N GLY A 113 -0.35 -17.32 -4.06
CA GLY A 113 -0.29 -17.34 -2.61
C GLY A 113 -1.62 -17.70 -1.96
N LEU A 114 -1.67 -17.63 -0.66
CA LEU A 114 -2.90 -17.85 0.10
C LEU A 114 -3.05 -16.78 1.18
N PRO A 115 -4.29 -16.33 1.47
CA PRO A 115 -4.58 -15.54 2.65
C PRO A 115 -4.04 -16.25 3.90
N MET A 116 -3.47 -15.49 4.81
CA MET A 116 -2.93 -16.04 6.05
C MET A 116 -4.06 -16.67 6.88
N ASN A 117 -3.89 -17.94 7.26
CA ASN A 117 -4.86 -18.62 8.11
C ASN A 117 -5.05 -17.81 9.41
N PRO A 118 -6.29 -17.46 9.78
CA PRO A 118 -6.59 -16.74 11.02
C PRO A 118 -6.02 -17.39 12.29
N ALA A 119 -6.01 -18.72 12.36
CA ALA A 119 -5.44 -19.45 13.50
C ALA A 119 -3.91 -19.37 13.60
N ALA A 120 -3.24 -19.03 12.51
CA ALA A 120 -1.78 -18.84 12.47
C ALA A 120 -1.36 -17.37 12.67
N ARG A 121 -2.32 -16.45 12.80
CA ARG A 121 -2.02 -15.01 12.99
C ARG A 121 -1.59 -14.74 14.42
N ASP A 122 -0.56 -13.93 14.55
CA ASP A 122 -0.16 -13.32 15.81
C ASP A 122 -0.68 -11.87 15.91
N TYR A 123 -0.91 -11.40 17.11
CA TYR A 123 -1.49 -10.08 17.33
C TYR A 123 -0.47 -8.96 17.08
N PRO A 124 -0.81 -7.95 16.24
CA PRO A 124 0.00 -6.76 16.07
C PRO A 124 0.11 -5.96 17.37
N ASN A 125 1.33 -5.70 17.84
CA ASN A 125 1.57 -5.02 19.11
C ASN A 125 2.87 -4.20 19.17
N GLU A 126 3.58 -4.06 18.06
CA GLU A 126 4.84 -3.33 18.00
C GLU A 126 4.72 -2.10 17.11
N PHE A 127 5.32 -0.99 17.52
CA PHE A 127 5.30 0.27 16.81
C PHE A 127 6.21 0.25 15.59
N ILE A 128 5.70 0.72 14.45
CA ILE A 128 6.52 1.08 13.29
C ILE A 128 6.58 2.60 13.19
N GLN A 129 7.77 3.16 13.29
CA GLN A 129 8.00 4.57 13.08
C GLN A 129 8.10 4.85 11.59
N THR A 130 7.15 5.63 11.06
CA THR A 130 7.15 6.08 9.66
C THR A 130 7.94 7.39 9.48
N GLY A 131 8.21 8.10 10.56
CA GLY A 131 8.82 9.41 10.55
C GLY A 131 7.86 10.55 10.16
N ILE A 132 6.56 10.25 10.03
CA ILE A 132 5.49 11.20 9.70
C ILE A 132 4.65 11.44 10.95
N SER A 133 4.65 12.68 11.48
CA SER A 133 4.02 13.02 12.75
C SER A 133 2.53 12.65 12.81
N THR A 134 1.77 12.89 11.75
CA THR A 134 0.33 12.58 11.69
C THR A 134 0.03 11.09 11.71
N ILE A 135 0.95 10.26 11.22
CA ILE A 135 0.83 8.80 11.28
C ILE A 135 1.31 8.33 12.64
N ASP A 136 2.55 8.60 12.99
CA ASP A 136 3.19 8.07 14.20
C ASP A 136 2.50 8.54 15.48
N GLY A 137 2.13 9.82 15.53
CA GLY A 137 1.53 10.43 16.72
C GLY A 137 0.03 10.19 16.88
N LEU A 138 -0.75 10.14 15.80
CA LEU A 138 -2.21 10.13 15.85
C LEU A 138 -2.88 8.87 15.26
N ASN A 139 -2.23 8.26 14.27
CA ASN A 139 -2.75 7.11 13.53
C ASN A 139 -1.70 6.00 13.44
N THR A 140 -1.10 5.69 14.56
CA THR A 140 0.07 4.83 14.71
C THR A 140 -0.04 3.55 13.90
N LEU A 141 1.00 3.29 13.08
CA LEU A 141 1.17 2.07 12.33
C LEU A 141 1.77 0.98 13.23
N VAL A 142 1.16 -0.19 13.21
CA VAL A 142 1.57 -1.34 14.03
C VAL A 142 2.11 -2.45 13.14
N ARG A 143 3.17 -3.10 13.57
CA ARG A 143 3.81 -4.19 12.84
C ARG A 143 2.83 -5.34 12.54
N GLY A 144 2.65 -5.66 11.26
CA GLY A 144 1.67 -6.63 10.78
C GLY A 144 0.29 -6.07 10.47
N GLN A 145 0.10 -4.75 10.56
CA GLN A 145 -1.15 -4.06 10.21
C GLN A 145 -1.27 -3.80 8.71
N LYS A 146 -2.50 -3.70 8.23
CA LYS A 146 -2.87 -3.19 6.91
C LYS A 146 -3.48 -1.79 7.10
N LEU A 147 -2.75 -0.76 6.74
CA LEU A 147 -3.18 0.64 6.91
C LEU A 147 -3.12 1.37 5.56
N PRO A 148 -4.25 1.49 4.84
CA PRO A 148 -4.28 2.14 3.54
C PRO A 148 -4.17 3.66 3.62
N ILE A 149 -3.66 4.25 2.53
CA ILE A 149 -3.68 5.70 2.29
C ILE A 149 -4.69 5.98 1.18
N PHE A 150 -5.72 6.75 1.51
CA PHE A 150 -6.73 7.22 0.57
C PHE A 150 -6.32 8.59 0.05
N SER A 151 -5.90 8.64 -1.20
CA SER A 151 -5.49 9.85 -1.89
C SER A 151 -6.55 10.33 -2.89
N GLY A 152 -6.33 11.48 -3.48
CA GLY A 152 -7.07 12.01 -4.61
C GLY A 152 -6.15 12.31 -5.78
N SER A 153 -6.69 12.44 -6.99
CA SER A 153 -5.91 12.76 -8.18
C SER A 153 -5.13 14.08 -7.98
N GLY A 154 -3.83 14.06 -8.24
CA GLY A 154 -2.94 15.21 -8.10
C GLY A 154 -2.53 15.55 -6.67
N LEU A 155 -2.89 14.74 -5.66
CA LEU A 155 -2.35 14.88 -4.31
C LEU A 155 -0.98 14.18 -4.19
N PRO A 156 -0.11 14.63 -3.27
CA PRO A 156 1.29 14.20 -3.21
C PRO A 156 1.49 12.84 -2.52
N HIS A 157 0.70 11.82 -2.89
CA HIS A 157 0.81 10.49 -2.30
C HIS A 157 2.11 9.77 -2.70
N ALA A 158 2.63 10.06 -3.89
CA ALA A 158 3.91 9.50 -4.34
C ALA A 158 5.07 9.95 -3.44
N GLN A 159 5.14 11.25 -3.13
CA GLN A 159 6.15 11.78 -2.21
C GLN A 159 6.00 11.20 -0.80
N LEU A 160 4.77 11.08 -0.30
CA LEU A 160 4.51 10.47 1.01
C LEU A 160 4.93 9.00 1.04
N ALA A 161 4.61 8.23 0.00
CA ALA A 161 5.02 6.83 -0.13
C ALA A 161 6.54 6.67 -0.15
N ALA A 162 7.25 7.50 -0.94
CA ALA A 162 8.70 7.49 -1.01
C ALA A 162 9.34 7.89 0.33
N GLN A 163 8.79 8.88 1.01
CA GLN A 163 9.25 9.32 2.32
C GLN A 163 9.10 8.22 3.37
N ILE A 164 7.95 7.55 3.43
CA ILE A 164 7.72 6.41 4.34
C ILE A 164 8.69 5.26 4.02
N ALA A 165 8.82 4.86 2.75
CA ALA A 165 9.72 3.78 2.33
C ALA A 165 11.18 4.05 2.72
N ARG A 166 11.62 5.30 2.58
CA ARG A 166 12.97 5.73 2.90
C ARG A 166 13.28 5.66 4.39
N GLN A 167 12.35 6.06 5.25
CA GLN A 167 12.64 6.33 6.65
C GLN A 167 11.95 5.41 7.66
N ALA A 168 11.02 4.54 7.23
CA ALA A 168 10.32 3.63 8.13
C ALA A 168 11.27 2.64 8.81
N LYS A 169 11.01 2.37 10.10
CA LYS A 169 11.78 1.43 10.92
C LYS A 169 10.97 0.89 12.10
N VAL A 170 11.38 -0.25 12.62
CA VAL A 170 10.93 -0.77 13.92
C VAL A 170 11.91 -0.27 15.00
N LEU A 171 11.40 0.30 16.09
CA LEU A 171 12.25 0.79 17.16
C LEU A 171 12.85 -0.39 17.96
N GLY A 172 14.15 -0.29 18.27
CA GLY A 172 14.84 -1.29 19.08
C GLY A 172 15.32 -2.53 18.33
N ASP A 173 14.98 -2.69 17.06
CA ASP A 173 15.50 -3.76 16.21
C ASP A 173 16.74 -3.32 15.40
N ASP A 174 17.52 -4.30 14.99
CA ASP A 174 18.62 -4.06 14.05
C ASP A 174 18.06 -3.64 12.69
N ALA A 175 18.59 -2.55 12.17
CA ALA A 175 18.17 -2.01 10.87
C ALA A 175 18.34 -3.03 9.70
N SER A 176 19.23 -4.01 9.86
CA SER A 176 19.44 -5.10 8.89
C SER A 176 18.25 -6.05 8.78
N ASN A 177 17.37 -6.10 9.78
CA ASN A 177 16.16 -6.93 9.77
C ASN A 177 14.93 -6.27 9.16
N PHE A 178 15.05 -5.04 8.66
CA PHE A 178 13.93 -4.31 8.06
C PHE A 178 14.11 -4.18 6.55
N ALA A 179 13.12 -4.62 5.80
CA ALA A 179 13.09 -4.50 4.35
C ALA A 179 11.80 -3.81 3.88
N VAL A 180 11.86 -3.23 2.69
CA VAL A 180 10.71 -2.64 1.99
C VAL A 180 10.48 -3.40 0.70
N VAL A 181 9.24 -3.74 0.40
CA VAL A 181 8.82 -4.18 -0.92
C VAL A 181 7.88 -3.13 -1.49
N PHE A 182 8.30 -2.53 -2.60
CA PHE A 182 7.58 -1.45 -3.24
C PHE A 182 6.96 -1.92 -4.55
N ALA A 183 5.64 -1.92 -4.66
CA ALA A 183 4.90 -2.27 -5.87
C ALA A 183 4.28 -1.01 -6.48
N ALA A 184 4.83 -0.60 -7.61
CA ALA A 184 4.30 0.45 -8.46
C ALA A 184 3.38 -0.17 -9.51
N ILE A 185 2.09 0.17 -9.49
CA ILE A 185 1.04 -0.52 -10.22
C ILE A 185 0.37 0.45 -11.19
N GLY A 186 0.66 0.32 -12.48
CA GLY A 186 0.04 1.14 -13.52
C GLY A 186 0.36 2.63 -13.41
N ILE A 187 1.56 2.97 -12.92
CA ILE A 187 2.01 4.35 -12.76
C ILE A 187 2.64 4.90 -14.04
N THR A 188 2.85 6.21 -14.11
CA THR A 188 3.56 6.82 -15.24
C THR A 188 5.05 6.49 -15.21
N PHE A 189 5.72 6.65 -16.35
CA PHE A 189 7.18 6.50 -16.41
C PHE A 189 7.89 7.47 -15.47
N GLU A 190 7.45 8.72 -15.44
CA GLU A 190 8.02 9.77 -14.59
C GLU A 190 7.89 9.45 -13.10
N GLU A 191 6.75 8.91 -12.69
CA GLU A 191 6.55 8.45 -11.31
C GLU A 191 7.46 7.27 -10.96
N SER A 192 7.60 6.30 -11.87
CA SER A 192 8.49 5.15 -11.68
C SER A 192 9.94 5.61 -11.52
N GLU A 193 10.41 6.47 -12.40
CA GLU A 193 11.76 7.06 -12.32
C GLU A 193 11.96 7.86 -11.03
N PHE A 194 10.95 8.63 -10.61
CA PHE A 194 11.01 9.35 -9.33
C PHE A 194 11.29 8.40 -8.16
N PHE A 195 10.55 7.30 -8.03
CA PHE A 195 10.76 6.34 -6.95
C PHE A 195 12.15 5.69 -7.00
N ILE A 196 12.57 5.22 -8.17
CA ILE A 196 13.86 4.54 -8.34
C ILE A 196 15.02 5.49 -8.03
N GLN A 197 14.97 6.72 -8.56
CA GLN A 197 16.01 7.71 -8.32
C GLN A 197 16.05 8.16 -6.86
N GLU A 198 14.89 8.34 -6.23
CA GLU A 198 14.79 8.72 -4.84
C GLU A 198 15.36 7.64 -3.91
N PHE A 199 15.04 6.38 -4.15
CA PHE A 199 15.59 5.27 -3.37
C PHE A 199 17.09 5.12 -3.56
N ARG A 200 17.61 5.34 -4.77
CA ARG A 200 19.04 5.34 -5.04
C ARG A 200 19.75 6.54 -4.38
N ARG A 201 19.20 7.74 -4.51
CA ARG A 201 19.76 8.98 -3.93
C ARG A 201 19.91 8.88 -2.42
N THR A 202 18.96 8.24 -1.76
CA THR A 202 18.90 8.15 -0.29
C THR A 202 19.55 6.89 0.27
N GLY A 203 19.97 5.95 -0.58
CA GLY A 203 20.47 4.64 -0.17
C GLY A 203 19.37 3.67 0.32
N ALA A 204 18.11 4.08 0.28
CA ALA A 204 16.98 3.22 0.66
C ALA A 204 16.82 2.01 -0.26
N ILE A 205 17.38 2.09 -1.48
CA ILE A 205 17.34 0.99 -2.45
C ILE A 205 17.96 -0.29 -1.88
N ASP A 206 19.02 -0.21 -1.09
CA ASP A 206 19.77 -1.38 -0.60
C ASP A 206 18.91 -2.33 0.24
N ARG A 207 17.85 -1.82 0.85
CA ARG A 207 16.86 -2.59 1.64
C ARG A 207 15.50 -2.73 0.96
N THR A 208 15.39 -2.35 -0.32
CA THR A 208 14.12 -2.28 -1.05
C THR A 208 14.13 -3.23 -2.24
N VAL A 209 13.03 -3.95 -2.41
CA VAL A 209 12.70 -4.67 -3.64
C VAL A 209 11.63 -3.85 -4.36
N VAL A 210 11.87 -3.48 -5.61
CA VAL A 210 10.93 -2.68 -6.40
C VAL A 210 10.35 -3.52 -7.53
N PHE A 211 9.01 -3.59 -7.60
CA PHE A 211 8.28 -4.08 -8.77
C PHE A 211 7.61 -2.89 -9.46
N SER A 212 7.89 -2.68 -10.73
CA SER A 212 7.41 -1.51 -11.48
C SER A 212 6.65 -1.93 -12.72
N ASN A 213 5.33 -1.78 -12.67
CA ASN A 213 4.42 -1.88 -13.82
C ASN A 213 4.00 -0.47 -14.24
N LEU A 214 4.20 -0.15 -15.53
CA LEU A 214 3.88 1.15 -16.08
C LEU A 214 2.43 1.19 -16.61
N ALA A 215 1.91 2.40 -16.82
CA ALA A 215 0.56 2.61 -17.32
C ALA A 215 0.32 2.03 -18.73
N ASN A 216 1.37 1.92 -19.54
CA ASN A 216 1.33 1.35 -20.90
C ASN A 216 1.63 -0.17 -20.94
N ASP A 217 1.99 -0.76 -19.79
CA ASP A 217 2.18 -2.22 -19.69
C ASP A 217 0.81 -2.94 -19.69
N PRO A 218 0.76 -4.22 -20.07
CA PRO A 218 -0.47 -4.99 -20.16
C PRO A 218 -1.26 -5.06 -18.85
N ALA A 219 -2.61 -5.08 -18.92
CA ALA A 219 -3.48 -5.17 -17.74
C ALA A 219 -3.24 -6.46 -16.92
N VAL A 220 -2.86 -7.55 -17.58
CA VAL A 220 -2.59 -8.83 -16.90
C VAL A 220 -1.31 -8.77 -16.08
N GLU A 221 -0.28 -8.12 -16.59
CA GLU A 221 0.94 -7.83 -15.84
C GLU A 221 0.64 -6.96 -14.62
N ARG A 222 -0.22 -5.96 -14.79
CA ARG A 222 -0.68 -5.10 -13.68
C ARG A 222 -1.37 -5.88 -12.58
N ILE A 223 -2.15 -6.90 -12.93
CA ILE A 223 -2.78 -7.82 -11.97
C ILE A 223 -1.76 -8.72 -11.28
N ALA A 224 -0.69 -9.12 -11.96
CA ALA A 224 0.38 -9.94 -11.38
C ALA A 224 1.27 -9.16 -10.41
N THR A 225 1.54 -7.88 -10.66
CA THR A 225 2.48 -7.04 -9.91
C THR A 225 2.31 -7.08 -8.38
N PRO A 226 1.12 -6.86 -7.79
CA PRO A 226 0.96 -6.93 -6.34
C PRO A 226 1.14 -8.35 -5.79
N ARG A 227 0.84 -9.37 -6.59
CA ARG A 227 1.08 -10.77 -6.22
C ARG A 227 2.56 -11.10 -6.19
N MET A 228 3.33 -10.63 -7.16
CA MET A 228 4.80 -10.71 -7.17
C MET A 228 5.40 -10.06 -5.92
N ALA A 229 4.97 -8.84 -5.61
CA ALA A 229 5.44 -8.10 -4.45
C ALA A 229 5.14 -8.82 -3.13
N LEU A 230 3.92 -9.35 -2.95
CA LEU A 230 3.57 -10.11 -1.75
C LEU A 230 4.33 -11.44 -1.64
N THR A 231 4.59 -12.11 -2.76
CA THR A 231 5.37 -13.35 -2.77
C THR A 231 6.81 -13.11 -2.35
N ALA A 232 7.44 -12.04 -2.84
CA ALA A 232 8.75 -11.62 -2.38
C ALA A 232 8.74 -11.26 -0.88
N ALA A 233 7.71 -10.50 -0.43
CA ALA A 233 7.56 -10.12 0.96
C ALA A 233 7.37 -11.33 1.89
N GLU A 234 6.58 -12.32 1.47
CA GLU A 234 6.38 -13.56 2.25
C GLU A 234 7.68 -14.34 2.44
N TYR A 235 8.50 -14.45 1.38
CA TYR A 235 9.79 -15.09 1.49
C TYR A 235 10.73 -14.35 2.45
N LEU A 236 10.90 -13.04 2.27
CA LEU A 236 11.76 -12.22 3.14
C LEU A 236 11.28 -12.24 4.60
N ALA A 237 9.97 -12.18 4.82
CA ALA A 237 9.40 -12.17 6.16
C ALA A 237 9.43 -13.54 6.84
N PHE A 238 8.97 -14.58 6.18
CA PHE A 238 8.68 -15.84 6.86
C PHE A 238 9.77 -16.90 6.69
N GLU A 239 10.64 -16.78 5.68
CA GLU A 239 11.81 -17.64 5.53
C GLU A 239 13.10 -16.94 6.00
N CYS A 240 13.31 -15.65 5.66
CA CYS A 240 14.50 -14.91 6.09
C CYS A 240 14.31 -14.19 7.44
N GLY A 241 13.10 -14.15 8.00
CA GLY A 241 12.82 -13.59 9.33
C GLY A 241 12.82 -12.05 9.40
N MET A 242 12.69 -11.36 8.27
CA MET A 242 12.73 -9.90 8.19
C MET A 242 11.39 -9.26 8.54
N HIS A 243 11.43 -8.00 8.99
CA HIS A 243 10.24 -7.15 9.09
C HIS A 243 10.06 -6.43 7.77
N VAL A 244 9.05 -6.82 6.99
CA VAL A 244 8.82 -6.31 5.66
C VAL A 244 7.68 -5.31 5.65
N LEU A 245 7.95 -4.09 5.19
CA LEU A 245 6.95 -3.09 4.87
C LEU A 245 6.64 -3.17 3.38
N VAL A 246 5.42 -3.53 3.04
CA VAL A 246 4.94 -3.54 1.66
C VAL A 246 4.15 -2.28 1.37
N ILE A 247 4.56 -1.52 0.36
CA ILE A 247 3.85 -0.34 -0.13
C ILE A 247 3.38 -0.63 -1.55
N MET A 248 2.08 -0.48 -1.80
CA MET A 248 1.47 -0.70 -3.11
C MET A 248 0.80 0.58 -3.60
N THR A 249 1.22 1.10 -4.73
CA THR A 249 0.63 2.28 -5.36
C THR A 249 0.55 2.08 -6.88
N ASP A 250 -0.60 2.18 -7.56
CA ASP A 250 -1.92 2.56 -7.07
C ASP A 250 -2.90 1.39 -7.16
N ILE A 251 -3.57 1.10 -6.07
CA ILE A 251 -4.56 0.01 -6.01
C ILE A 251 -5.77 0.30 -6.92
N THR A 252 -6.06 1.58 -7.19
CA THR A 252 -7.11 1.94 -8.13
C THR A 252 -6.77 1.44 -9.53
N ASN A 253 -5.52 1.58 -9.98
CA ASN A 253 -5.07 1.05 -11.27
C ASN A 253 -5.16 -0.48 -11.33
N TYR A 254 -4.90 -1.16 -10.21
CA TYR A 254 -5.10 -2.59 -10.09
C TYR A 254 -6.57 -2.98 -10.31
N ALA A 255 -7.49 -2.30 -9.64
CA ALA A 255 -8.92 -2.56 -9.78
C ALA A 255 -9.44 -2.23 -11.19
N GLU A 256 -8.90 -1.19 -11.84
CA GLU A 256 -9.19 -0.88 -13.25
C GLU A 256 -8.72 -2.00 -14.18
N ALA A 257 -7.56 -2.58 -13.94
CA ALA A 257 -7.09 -3.73 -14.71
C ALA A 257 -8.02 -4.95 -14.54
N LEU A 258 -8.51 -5.22 -13.35
CA LEU A 258 -9.53 -6.25 -13.12
C LEU A 258 -10.83 -5.95 -13.88
N ARG A 259 -11.27 -4.70 -13.90
CA ARG A 259 -12.46 -4.27 -14.65
C ARG A 259 -12.28 -4.49 -16.15
N GLU A 260 -11.13 -4.11 -16.70
CA GLU A 260 -10.79 -4.32 -18.10
C GLU A 260 -10.83 -5.80 -18.50
N VAL A 261 -10.17 -6.64 -17.70
CA VAL A 261 -10.14 -8.09 -17.95
C VAL A 261 -11.52 -8.73 -17.81
N SER A 262 -12.28 -8.35 -16.78
CA SER A 262 -13.65 -8.84 -16.57
C SER A 262 -14.58 -8.44 -17.74
N ALA A 263 -14.45 -7.21 -18.24
CA ALA A 263 -15.20 -6.75 -19.41
C ALA A 263 -14.84 -7.55 -20.68
N ALA A 264 -13.53 -7.83 -20.89
CA ALA A 264 -13.08 -8.65 -22.03
C ALA A 264 -13.64 -10.09 -21.97
N ARG A 265 -13.82 -10.63 -20.76
CA ARG A 265 -14.46 -11.94 -20.52
C ARG A 265 -15.98 -11.92 -20.64
N LYS A 266 -16.59 -10.74 -20.81
CA LYS A 266 -18.05 -10.55 -20.83
C LYS A 266 -18.73 -11.03 -19.53
N GLU A 267 -18.03 -10.91 -18.41
CA GLU A 267 -18.60 -11.21 -17.10
C GLU A 267 -19.68 -10.18 -16.74
N VAL A 268 -20.65 -10.59 -15.93
CA VAL A 268 -21.71 -9.68 -15.46
C VAL A 268 -21.08 -8.62 -14.54
N PRO A 269 -21.16 -7.34 -14.89
CA PRO A 269 -20.54 -6.28 -14.09
C PRO A 269 -21.27 -6.09 -12.76
N GLY A 270 -20.50 -5.87 -11.71
CA GLY A 270 -21.00 -5.41 -10.43
C GLY A 270 -21.09 -3.88 -10.34
N ARG A 271 -21.03 -3.35 -9.13
CA ARG A 271 -21.12 -1.89 -8.86
C ARG A 271 -20.06 -1.12 -9.63
N ARG A 272 -20.46 -0.07 -10.33
CA ARG A 272 -19.61 0.80 -11.19
C ARG A 272 -18.80 0.04 -12.26
N GLY A 273 -19.27 -1.14 -12.69
CA GLY A 273 -18.63 -1.92 -13.74
C GLY A 273 -17.44 -2.79 -13.28
N TYR A 274 -17.13 -2.79 -12.00
CA TYR A 274 -16.11 -3.71 -11.44
C TYR A 274 -16.63 -5.13 -11.38
N PRO A 275 -15.75 -6.15 -11.43
CA PRO A 275 -16.16 -7.53 -11.28
C PRO A 275 -16.84 -7.78 -9.93
N GLY A 276 -17.82 -8.65 -9.87
CA GLY A 276 -18.53 -8.99 -8.64
C GLY A 276 -17.64 -9.57 -7.55
N TYR A 277 -16.48 -10.13 -7.93
CA TYR A 277 -15.48 -10.70 -7.02
C TYR A 277 -14.41 -9.69 -6.54
N LEU A 278 -14.53 -8.39 -6.84
CA LEU A 278 -13.52 -7.39 -6.46
C LEU A 278 -13.19 -7.43 -4.96
N TYR A 279 -14.21 -7.58 -4.10
CA TYR A 279 -14.00 -7.69 -2.65
C TYR A 279 -13.13 -8.91 -2.29
N ALA A 280 -13.49 -10.08 -2.80
CA ALA A 280 -12.77 -11.32 -2.51
C ALA A 280 -11.34 -11.26 -3.04
N ASP A 281 -11.13 -10.67 -4.20
CA ASP A 281 -9.80 -10.52 -4.82
C ASP A 281 -8.91 -9.58 -4.00
N LEU A 282 -9.39 -8.40 -3.62
CA LEU A 282 -8.67 -7.48 -2.73
C LEU A 282 -8.39 -8.11 -1.36
N ALA A 283 -9.37 -8.84 -0.79
CA ALA A 283 -9.19 -9.55 0.47
C ALA A 283 -8.09 -10.62 0.37
N THR A 284 -8.04 -11.36 -0.73
CA THR A 284 -7.01 -12.37 -0.98
C THR A 284 -5.61 -11.74 -1.00
N LEU A 285 -5.45 -10.54 -1.58
CA LEU A 285 -4.18 -9.81 -1.54
C LEU A 285 -3.87 -9.31 -0.12
N TYR A 286 -4.76 -8.54 0.47
CA TYR A 286 -4.48 -7.84 1.73
C TYR A 286 -4.30 -8.80 2.91
N GLU A 287 -5.01 -9.94 2.91
CA GLU A 287 -4.93 -10.94 3.97
C GLU A 287 -3.67 -11.81 3.91
N ARG A 288 -2.79 -11.61 2.95
CA ARG A 288 -1.43 -12.15 2.94
C ARG A 288 -0.50 -11.44 3.93
N ALA A 289 -0.82 -10.19 4.28
CA ALA A 289 -0.07 -9.41 5.27
C ALA A 289 -0.43 -9.80 6.71
N GLY A 290 0.52 -9.62 7.62
CA GLY A 290 0.34 -9.87 9.03
C GLY A 290 1.58 -10.45 9.72
N ARG A 291 1.37 -10.94 10.95
CA ARG A 291 2.36 -11.70 11.72
C ARG A 291 1.89 -13.15 11.84
N ARG A 292 2.83 -14.09 11.85
CA ARG A 292 2.56 -15.52 12.04
C ARG A 292 3.13 -16.00 13.36
N ILE A 293 2.34 -16.78 14.09
CA ILE A 293 2.78 -17.45 15.34
C ILE A 293 3.99 -18.32 15.01
N GLY A 294 5.05 -18.19 15.81
CA GLY A 294 6.29 -18.96 15.65
C GLY A 294 7.24 -18.48 14.56
N LYS A 295 6.88 -17.42 13.80
CA LYS A 295 7.80 -16.78 12.84
C LYS A 295 8.26 -15.42 13.39
N LYS A 296 9.54 -15.11 13.21
CA LYS A 296 10.15 -13.86 13.68
C LYS A 296 9.73 -12.66 12.79
N GLY A 297 9.67 -12.87 11.50
CA GLY A 297 9.34 -11.83 10.53
C GLY A 297 7.86 -11.47 10.49
N SER A 298 7.55 -10.40 9.77
CA SER A 298 6.20 -9.88 9.62
C SER A 298 6.03 -9.13 8.32
N ILE A 299 4.79 -9.01 7.84
CA ILE A 299 4.44 -8.18 6.69
C ILE A 299 3.46 -7.11 7.15
N THR A 300 3.86 -5.85 7.06
CA THR A 300 3.02 -4.68 7.26
C THR A 300 2.69 -4.10 5.90
N LEU A 301 1.43 -3.76 5.64
CA LEU A 301 0.96 -3.38 4.32
C LEU A 301 0.38 -1.97 4.32
N ILE A 302 0.87 -1.12 3.42
CA ILE A 302 0.32 0.20 3.11
C ILE A 302 -0.16 0.19 1.65
N PRO A 303 -1.43 -0.18 1.39
CA PRO A 303 -2.01 0.01 0.07
C PRO A 303 -2.39 1.47 -0.10
N ILE A 304 -1.94 2.08 -1.20
CA ILE A 304 -2.28 3.46 -1.56
C ILE A 304 -3.25 3.40 -2.73
N LEU A 305 -4.33 4.13 -2.63
CA LEU A 305 -5.33 4.23 -3.67
C LEU A 305 -5.73 5.68 -3.95
N THR A 306 -6.06 5.96 -5.20
CA THR A 306 -6.62 7.24 -5.62
C THR A 306 -8.13 7.12 -5.70
N MET A 307 -8.83 7.94 -4.92
CA MET A 307 -10.30 7.99 -4.93
C MET A 307 -10.77 8.77 -6.16
N PRO A 308 -11.52 8.16 -7.10
CA PRO A 308 -12.13 8.91 -8.16
C PRO A 308 -13.06 10.00 -7.60
N GLU A 309 -12.93 11.24 -8.10
CA GLU A 309 -13.72 12.41 -7.66
C GLU A 309 -13.63 12.70 -6.12
N ASP A 310 -12.57 12.27 -5.46
CA ASP A 310 -12.39 12.31 -4.00
C ASP A 310 -13.54 11.60 -3.23
N ASP A 311 -14.24 10.67 -3.89
CA ASP A 311 -15.42 9.95 -3.36
C ASP A 311 -15.01 8.74 -2.51
N LYS A 312 -15.12 8.87 -1.19
CA LYS A 312 -14.85 7.78 -0.23
C LYS A 312 -15.83 6.61 -0.33
N THR A 313 -16.99 6.82 -0.97
CA THR A 313 -18.01 5.77 -1.16
C THR A 313 -17.84 4.98 -2.45
N HIS A 314 -16.82 5.34 -3.24
CA HIS A 314 -16.43 4.57 -4.42
C HIS A 314 -16.05 3.13 -4.02
N PRO A 315 -16.35 2.09 -4.84
CA PRO A 315 -16.10 0.69 -4.46
C PRO A 315 -14.69 0.41 -3.96
N ILE A 316 -13.67 1.02 -4.53
CA ILE A 316 -12.27 0.72 -4.18
C ILE A 316 -11.92 1.18 -2.75
N PRO A 317 -12.08 2.47 -2.35
CA PRO A 317 -11.86 2.87 -0.97
C PRO A 317 -12.83 2.21 0.02
N ASP A 318 -14.10 2.05 -0.36
CA ASP A 318 -15.13 1.45 0.47
C ASP A 318 -14.75 0.01 0.86
N LEU A 319 -14.46 -0.85 -0.13
CA LEU A 319 -14.06 -2.24 0.10
C LEU A 319 -12.71 -2.34 0.82
N THR A 320 -11.74 -1.52 0.46
CA THR A 320 -10.44 -1.48 1.14
C THR A 320 -10.59 -1.13 2.62
N GLY A 321 -11.45 -0.17 2.95
CA GLY A 321 -11.73 0.22 4.34
C GLY A 321 -12.38 -0.89 5.18
N TYR A 322 -13.16 -1.79 4.56
CA TYR A 322 -13.73 -2.95 5.24
C TYR A 322 -12.71 -4.04 5.52
N ILE A 323 -11.76 -4.27 4.61
CA ILE A 323 -10.78 -5.36 4.72
C ILE A 323 -9.64 -5.00 5.66
N THR A 324 -9.27 -3.72 5.72
CA THR A 324 -8.07 -3.24 6.42
C THR A 324 -8.38 -2.70 7.83
N GLU A 325 -7.34 -2.41 8.61
CA GLU A 325 -7.47 -1.96 10.00
C GLU A 325 -7.37 -0.43 10.15
N GLY A 326 -7.99 0.30 9.24
CA GLY A 326 -8.06 1.77 9.30
C GLY A 326 -7.90 2.43 7.94
N GLN A 327 -7.63 3.72 7.93
CA GLN A 327 -7.28 4.52 6.74
C GLN A 327 -6.59 5.83 7.13
N ILE A 328 -5.66 6.26 6.31
CA ILE A 328 -5.10 7.61 6.30
C ILE A 328 -5.70 8.33 5.10
N ILE A 329 -6.28 9.51 5.31
CA ILE A 329 -6.96 10.26 4.25
C ILE A 329 -6.17 11.51 3.94
N LEU A 330 -5.88 11.74 2.66
CA LEU A 330 -5.28 12.98 2.17
C LEU A 330 -6.38 13.97 1.78
N SER A 331 -6.23 15.23 2.19
CA SER A 331 -7.19 16.31 1.97
C SER A 331 -6.72 17.27 0.88
N ARG A 332 -7.57 17.48 -0.11
CA ARG A 332 -7.35 18.51 -1.13
C ARG A 332 -7.37 19.91 -0.56
N ASP A 333 -8.17 20.17 0.47
CA ASP A 333 -8.27 21.50 1.11
C ASP A 333 -7.00 21.83 1.90
N LEU A 334 -6.42 20.87 2.61
CA LEU A 334 -5.12 21.04 3.28
C LEU A 334 -4.00 21.25 2.25
N TYR A 335 -4.02 20.50 1.15
CA TYR A 335 -3.05 20.67 0.08
C TYR A 335 -3.10 22.07 -0.55
N ARG A 336 -4.32 22.60 -0.82
CA ARG A 336 -4.50 23.97 -1.32
C ARG A 336 -4.01 25.05 -0.35
N LYS A 337 -4.01 24.78 0.96
CA LYS A 337 -3.46 25.64 2.00
C LYS A 337 -1.92 25.53 2.11
N GLY A 338 -1.27 24.69 1.32
CA GLY A 338 0.18 24.46 1.39
C GLY A 338 0.61 23.55 2.54
N VAL A 339 -0.30 22.80 3.15
CA VAL A 339 0.02 21.79 4.18
C VAL A 339 0.45 20.49 3.50
N ILE A 340 1.69 20.08 3.69
CA ILE A 340 2.28 18.90 3.05
C ILE A 340 3.06 18.09 4.11
N PRO A 341 2.82 16.76 4.24
CA PRO A 341 1.76 15.98 3.59
C PRO A 341 0.36 16.40 4.07
N PRO A 342 -0.63 16.45 3.17
CA PRO A 342 -1.96 16.97 3.50
C PRO A 342 -2.85 15.92 4.20
N VAL A 343 -2.37 15.34 5.28
CA VAL A 343 -3.11 14.31 6.03
C VAL A 343 -4.24 14.93 6.83
N ASP A 344 -5.47 14.54 6.51
CA ASP A 344 -6.64 14.92 7.28
C ASP A 344 -6.81 13.98 8.47
N VAL A 345 -6.44 14.45 9.64
CA VAL A 345 -6.38 13.61 10.85
C VAL A 345 -7.75 13.27 11.43
N LEU A 346 -8.79 14.08 11.16
CA LEU A 346 -10.12 13.85 11.75
C LEU A 346 -10.81 12.60 11.17
N PRO A 347 -10.87 12.41 9.82
CA PRO A 347 -11.44 11.20 9.24
C PRO A 347 -10.43 10.03 9.16
N SER A 348 -9.16 10.27 9.46
CA SER A 348 -8.14 9.21 9.49
C SER A 348 -8.26 8.39 10.76
N LEU A 349 -8.01 7.09 10.65
CA LEU A 349 -8.15 6.16 11.76
C LEU A 349 -7.17 4.98 11.61
N SER A 350 -6.46 4.66 12.67
CA SER A 350 -5.81 3.35 12.83
C SER A 350 -6.50 2.60 13.96
N ARG A 351 -7.14 1.46 13.65
CA ARG A 351 -7.88 0.66 14.63
C ARG A 351 -6.97 -0.07 15.62
N LEU A 352 -5.70 -0.23 15.28
CA LEU A 352 -4.71 -0.91 16.11
C LEU A 352 -3.76 0.04 16.84
N LYS A 353 -3.92 1.35 16.72
CA LYS A 353 -3.01 2.36 17.27
C LYS A 353 -2.68 2.14 18.75
N ASP A 354 -3.68 1.82 19.57
CA ASP A 354 -3.50 1.63 21.00
C ASP A 354 -2.63 0.40 21.35
N LYS A 355 -2.46 -0.52 20.42
CA LYS A 355 -1.60 -1.70 20.58
C LYS A 355 -0.12 -1.40 20.38
N GLY A 356 0.20 -0.35 19.62
CA GLY A 356 1.58 0.04 19.27
C GLY A 356 2.18 1.13 20.14
N ILE A 357 1.43 1.71 21.09
CA ILE A 357 1.87 2.89 21.86
C ILE A 357 1.98 2.60 23.36
N GLY A 358 2.67 3.50 24.07
CA GLY A 358 2.79 3.48 25.51
C GLY A 358 4.16 2.99 26.02
N PRO A 359 4.27 2.71 27.32
CA PRO A 359 5.52 2.31 27.96
C PRO A 359 6.17 1.09 27.28
N GLY A 360 7.46 1.18 26.99
CA GLY A 360 8.23 0.12 26.33
C GLY A 360 8.05 0.03 24.81
N LYS A 361 7.20 0.86 24.19
CA LYS A 361 6.96 0.90 22.75
C LYS A 361 7.22 2.29 22.17
N THR A 362 6.59 3.30 22.74
CA THR A 362 6.79 4.71 22.45
C THR A 362 7.09 5.45 23.77
N ARG A 363 6.34 6.49 24.09
CA ARG A 363 6.45 7.21 25.37
C ARG A 363 5.17 7.06 26.19
N GLU A 364 5.26 7.10 27.49
CA GLU A 364 4.17 6.84 28.43
C GLU A 364 2.98 7.80 28.33
N ASP A 365 3.25 9.05 27.90
CA ASP A 365 2.23 10.10 27.71
C ASP A 365 1.54 10.02 26.33
N HIS A 366 2.01 9.15 25.42
CA HIS A 366 1.59 9.15 24.02
C HIS A 366 0.06 9.10 23.86
N ALA A 367 -0.61 8.16 24.53
CA ALA A 367 -2.07 8.00 24.42
C ALA A 367 -2.84 9.25 24.87
N GLY A 368 -2.44 9.86 25.98
CA GLY A 368 -3.04 11.10 26.50
C GLY A 368 -2.79 12.27 25.56
N THR A 369 -1.55 12.47 25.13
CA THR A 369 -1.16 13.53 24.20
C THR A 369 -1.90 13.41 22.86
N MET A 370 -1.96 12.23 22.28
CA MET A 370 -2.70 11.96 21.05
C MET A 370 -4.19 12.32 21.17
N ASN A 371 -4.84 11.86 22.22
CA ASN A 371 -6.27 12.13 22.44
C ASN A 371 -6.55 13.61 22.67
N GLN A 372 -5.64 14.31 23.35
CA GLN A 372 -5.78 15.75 23.61
C GLN A 372 -5.56 16.58 22.34
N LEU A 373 -4.53 16.27 21.55
CA LEU A 373 -4.28 16.92 20.27
C LEU A 373 -5.46 16.76 19.31
N PHE A 374 -5.98 15.54 19.18
CA PHE A 374 -7.13 15.25 18.34
C PHE A 374 -8.37 16.05 18.78
N ALA A 375 -8.67 16.06 20.07
CA ALA A 375 -9.81 16.81 20.61
C ALA A 375 -9.67 18.32 20.43
N ALA A 376 -8.47 18.86 20.67
CA ALA A 376 -8.21 20.30 20.51
C ALA A 376 -8.30 20.72 19.03
N TYR A 377 -7.77 19.89 18.12
CA TYR A 377 -7.88 20.17 16.69
C TYR A 377 -9.33 20.10 16.19
N SER A 378 -10.11 19.10 16.63
CA SER A 378 -11.53 19.01 16.32
C SER A 378 -12.30 20.26 16.79
N ALA A 379 -12.12 20.67 18.06
CA ALA A 379 -12.73 21.88 18.59
C ALA A 379 -12.33 23.14 17.80
N GLY A 380 -11.08 23.22 17.36
CA GLY A 380 -10.59 24.31 16.52
C GLY A 380 -11.22 24.36 15.13
N LYS A 381 -11.47 23.19 14.52
CA LYS A 381 -12.18 23.10 13.23
C LYS A 381 -13.64 23.54 13.38
N ASP A 382 -14.31 23.08 14.43
CA ASP A 382 -15.69 23.46 14.73
C ASP A 382 -15.81 24.99 14.97
N ALA A 383 -14.85 25.58 15.71
CA ALA A 383 -14.79 27.02 15.94
C ALA A 383 -14.60 27.81 14.63
N LYS A 384 -13.74 27.34 13.72
CA LYS A 384 -13.54 27.97 12.40
C LYS A 384 -14.78 27.87 11.52
N GLU A 385 -15.48 26.74 11.53
CA GLU A 385 -16.73 26.58 10.81
C GLU A 385 -17.79 27.55 11.36
N LEU A 386 -17.92 27.66 12.69
CA LEU A 386 -18.80 28.60 13.33
C LEU A 386 -18.47 30.05 12.95
N ALA A 387 -17.19 30.43 12.93
CA ALA A 387 -16.73 31.74 12.48
C ALA A 387 -17.10 32.04 11.03
N THR A 388 -17.04 31.05 10.17
CA THR A 388 -17.41 31.17 8.75
C THR A 388 -18.90 31.43 8.57
N ILE A 389 -19.75 30.85 9.42
CA ILE A 389 -21.22 30.99 9.34
C ILE A 389 -21.71 32.25 10.03
N LEU A 390 -21.24 32.55 11.23
CA LEU A 390 -21.76 33.61 12.12
C LEU A 390 -20.84 34.81 12.26
N GLY A 391 -19.63 34.76 11.73
CA GLY A 391 -18.59 35.78 11.89
C GLY A 391 -17.73 35.57 13.15
N GLU A 392 -16.50 36.08 13.12
CA GLU A 392 -15.53 35.96 14.23
C GLU A 392 -16.01 36.57 15.57
N SER A 393 -16.91 37.53 15.50
CA SER A 393 -17.49 38.15 16.68
C SER A 393 -18.36 37.19 17.51
N ALA A 394 -18.86 36.13 16.90
CA ALA A 394 -19.67 35.11 17.56
C ALA A 394 -18.85 34.13 18.40
N LEU A 395 -17.53 34.07 18.18
CA LEU A 395 -16.64 33.16 18.90
C LEU A 395 -16.42 33.60 20.36
N SER A 396 -16.55 32.63 21.28
CA SER A 396 -16.10 32.83 22.66
C SER A 396 -14.56 32.99 22.71
N PRO A 397 -14.00 33.54 23.81
CA PRO A 397 -12.54 33.57 23.98
C PRO A 397 -11.86 32.20 23.86
N THR A 398 -12.51 31.17 24.36
CA THR A 398 -12.02 29.77 24.26
C THR A 398 -12.04 29.25 22.82
N ASP A 399 -13.12 29.52 22.07
CA ASP A 399 -13.21 29.12 20.66
C ASP A 399 -12.11 29.77 19.81
N ARG A 400 -11.79 31.01 20.09
CA ARG A 400 -10.67 31.71 19.41
C ARG A 400 -9.31 31.05 19.69
N LEU A 401 -9.09 30.59 20.93
CA LEU A 401 -7.87 29.85 21.27
C LEU A 401 -7.79 28.51 20.49
N TYR A 402 -8.88 27.77 20.44
CA TYR A 402 -8.93 26.53 19.68
C TYR A 402 -8.80 26.74 18.16
N ALA A 403 -9.42 27.80 17.61
CA ALA A 403 -9.27 28.14 16.20
C ALA A 403 -7.81 28.45 15.84
N LYS A 404 -7.11 29.21 16.71
CA LYS A 404 -5.68 29.48 16.55
C LYS A 404 -4.84 28.21 16.71
N PHE A 405 -5.15 27.38 17.71
CA PHE A 405 -4.50 26.08 17.89
C PHE A 405 -4.60 25.24 16.62
N ALA A 406 -5.77 25.16 15.98
CA ALA A 406 -5.95 24.38 14.76
C ALA A 406 -5.07 24.87 13.60
N GLU A 407 -4.85 26.18 13.46
CA GLU A 407 -3.93 26.73 12.45
C GLU A 407 -2.48 26.35 12.73
N GLU A 408 -2.03 26.53 13.96
CA GLU A 408 -0.68 26.17 14.36
C GLU A 408 -0.44 24.66 14.25
N PHE A 409 -1.46 23.85 14.56
CA PHE A 409 -1.43 22.41 14.41
C PHE A 409 -1.27 21.99 12.94
N GLU A 410 -2.04 22.58 12.02
CA GLU A 410 -1.90 22.33 10.58
C GLU A 410 -0.49 22.70 10.08
N GLN A 411 0.08 23.83 10.55
CA GLN A 411 1.38 24.33 10.08
C GLN A 411 2.60 23.64 10.69
N ARG A 412 2.52 23.23 11.96
CA ARG A 412 3.69 22.73 12.70
C ARG A 412 3.68 21.22 12.92
N TYR A 413 2.49 20.63 13.07
CA TYR A 413 2.36 19.20 13.34
C TYR A 413 2.05 18.40 12.08
N VAL A 414 1.05 18.84 11.31
CA VAL A 414 0.65 18.17 10.06
C VAL A 414 1.68 18.44 8.95
N SER A 415 2.03 19.70 8.73
CA SER A 415 3.03 20.08 7.74
C SER A 415 4.41 19.61 8.16
N GLN A 416 5.08 18.93 7.25
CA GLN A 416 6.40 18.34 7.49
C GLN A 416 7.19 18.33 6.18
N GLY A 417 8.46 18.75 6.24
CA GLY A 417 9.33 18.76 5.08
C GLY A 417 9.56 17.37 4.50
N TYR A 418 9.72 17.28 3.18
CA TYR A 418 9.93 16.01 2.49
C TYR A 418 11.19 15.26 2.99
N GLU A 419 12.25 15.98 3.35
CA GLU A 419 13.48 15.41 3.90
C GLU A 419 13.42 15.21 5.43
N GLU A 420 12.35 15.67 6.06
CA GLU A 420 12.21 15.65 7.51
C GLU A 420 11.75 14.27 7.99
N ASN A 421 12.54 13.68 8.89
CA ASN A 421 12.25 12.39 9.52
C ASN A 421 12.11 12.62 11.02
N ARG A 422 10.87 12.77 11.49
CA ARG A 422 10.57 13.03 12.89
C ARG A 422 10.51 11.73 13.68
N SER A 423 11.30 11.64 14.74
CA SER A 423 11.13 10.56 15.72
C SER A 423 9.80 10.71 16.46
N ILE A 424 9.35 9.64 17.09
CA ILE A 424 8.14 9.69 17.92
C ILE A 424 8.30 10.67 19.09
N GLU A 425 9.49 10.80 19.66
CA GLU A 425 9.75 11.77 20.71
C GLU A 425 9.65 13.21 20.22
N GLU A 426 10.24 13.52 19.07
CA GLU A 426 10.10 14.84 18.45
C GLU A 426 8.64 15.14 18.13
N THR A 427 7.91 14.19 17.57
CA THR A 427 6.48 14.30 17.29
C THR A 427 5.66 14.63 18.53
N LEU A 428 5.89 13.91 19.64
CA LEU A 428 5.22 14.16 20.90
C LEU A 428 5.60 15.52 21.51
N ASN A 429 6.87 15.91 21.39
CA ASN A 429 7.34 17.21 21.90
C ASN A 429 6.70 18.38 21.11
N ILE A 430 6.59 18.29 19.79
CA ILE A 430 5.84 19.26 18.97
C ILE A 430 4.38 19.34 19.45
N GLY A 431 3.78 18.19 19.73
CA GLY A 431 2.43 18.13 20.32
C GLY A 431 2.32 18.89 21.65
N TRP A 432 3.26 18.69 22.57
CA TRP A 432 3.29 19.41 23.85
C TRP A 432 3.54 20.91 23.70
N GLU A 433 4.40 21.32 22.79
CA GLU A 433 4.58 22.74 22.49
C GLU A 433 3.28 23.40 22.01
N LEU A 434 2.53 22.73 21.14
CA LEU A 434 1.23 23.21 20.68
C LEU A 434 0.21 23.27 21.82
N LEU A 435 0.13 22.22 22.65
CA LEU A 435 -0.78 22.16 23.79
C LEU A 435 -0.47 23.25 24.83
N SER A 436 0.76 23.74 24.93
CA SER A 436 1.13 24.85 25.83
C SER A 436 0.47 26.19 25.49
N SER A 437 -0.11 26.32 24.30
CA SER A 437 -0.90 27.48 23.89
C SER A 437 -2.30 27.50 24.55
N LEU A 438 -2.78 26.34 25.00
CA LEU A 438 -4.05 26.20 25.70
C LEU A 438 -3.89 26.36 27.23
N PRO A 439 -4.93 26.79 27.96
CA PRO A 439 -4.93 26.76 29.42
C PRO A 439 -4.80 25.31 29.92
N GLU A 440 -4.05 25.12 31.00
CA GLU A 440 -3.87 23.78 31.61
C GLU A 440 -5.20 23.11 31.98
N THR A 441 -6.21 23.93 32.37
CA THR A 441 -7.57 23.47 32.68
C THR A 441 -8.28 22.81 31.50
N GLU A 442 -7.82 23.04 30.27
CA GLU A 442 -8.35 22.43 29.05
C GLU A 442 -7.68 21.09 28.70
N LEU A 443 -6.56 20.76 29.35
CA LEU A 443 -5.82 19.51 29.10
C LEU A 443 -6.43 18.30 29.82
N LYS A 444 -7.74 18.11 29.69
CA LYS A 444 -8.56 17.14 30.46
C LYS A 444 -8.34 15.68 30.10
N ARG A 445 -7.66 15.41 28.97
CA ARG A 445 -7.43 14.04 28.47
C ARG A 445 -6.05 13.49 28.83
N ILE A 446 -5.24 14.28 29.51
CA ILE A 446 -3.89 13.92 29.93
C ILE A 446 -3.85 13.82 31.46
N LYS A 447 -3.15 12.82 31.98
CA LYS A 447 -2.96 12.69 33.42
C LYS A 447 -2.13 13.84 33.96
N PRO A 448 -2.45 14.36 35.17
CA PRO A 448 -1.72 15.48 35.79
C PRO A 448 -0.21 15.26 35.88
N GLU A 449 0.23 14.02 36.19
CA GLU A 449 1.65 13.65 36.27
C GLU A 449 2.42 13.89 34.96
N PHE A 450 1.75 13.71 33.81
CA PHE A 450 2.36 13.94 32.49
C PHE A 450 2.33 15.42 32.12
N ILE A 451 1.30 16.17 32.55
CA ILE A 451 1.25 17.62 32.38
C ILE A 451 2.41 18.26 33.14
N GLU A 452 2.64 17.87 34.39
CA GLU A 452 3.74 18.38 35.21
C GLU A 452 5.11 18.03 34.58
N LYS A 453 5.24 16.86 33.98
CA LYS A 453 6.50 16.33 33.44
C LYS A 453 6.83 16.91 32.06
N TYR A 454 5.86 17.04 31.17
CA TYR A 454 6.11 17.30 29.74
C TYR A 454 5.63 18.67 29.25
N LEU A 455 4.72 19.34 29.96
CA LEU A 455 4.25 20.66 29.53
C LEU A 455 5.41 21.68 29.65
N PRO A 456 5.76 22.37 28.54
CA PRO A 456 6.81 23.38 28.58
C PRO A 456 6.48 24.48 29.60
N LYS A 457 7.36 24.70 30.55
CA LYS A 457 7.21 25.82 31.51
C LYS A 457 7.31 27.11 30.74
N LYS A 458 6.30 27.94 30.82
CA LYS A 458 6.36 29.32 30.28
C LYS A 458 7.55 29.99 30.95
N GLN A 459 8.53 30.41 30.15
CA GLN A 459 9.55 31.31 30.66
C GLN A 459 8.84 32.57 31.13
N ALA A 460 9.01 32.88 32.42
CA ALA A 460 8.39 34.05 33.09
C ALA A 460 8.93 35.36 32.54
#